data_9e60d688a12e99923cab02e55a04c8be
#
_entry.id   9e60d688a12e99923cab02e55a04c8be
#
_cell.length_a   1.000
_cell.length_b   1.000
_cell.length_c   1.000
_cell.angle_alpha   90.00
_cell.angle_beta   90.00
_cell.angle_gamma   90.00
#
_symmetry.space_group_name_H-M   'P 1'
#
loop_
_entity.id
_entity.type
_entity.pdbx_description
1 polymer ?
#
loop_
_entity_poly.entity_id
_entity_poly.type
_entity_poly.pdbx_seq_one_letter_code
_entity_poly.pdbx_strand_id
1 'polypeptide(L)'
;MLELENYKVFFKPVVISDDLKIIGKKDKENIKKSIDAKLKYRPDLYSLPLRRPLANYRKLRVGKYRIIFKLDEKNKACLIVGIRHRDNIYSEIGKRVIK
;
A
#
# COMPACT_ATOMS: atom_id res chain seq x y z
N MET A 1 -0.20 30.71 -0.64
CA MET A 1 0.51 29.68 0.13
C MET A 1 0.09 28.28 -0.33
N LEU A 2 1.06 27.42 -0.53
CA LEU A 2 0.77 26.08 -0.96
C LEU A 2 0.42 25.22 0.24
N GLU A 3 -0.73 24.59 0.19
CA GLU A 3 -1.10 23.60 1.19
C GLU A 3 -0.60 22.25 0.72
N LEU A 4 0.08 21.56 1.61
CA LEU A 4 0.48 20.19 1.35
C LEU A 4 -0.74 19.30 1.54
N GLU A 5 -1.05 18.51 0.52
CA GLU A 5 -2.12 17.54 0.65
C GLU A 5 -1.68 16.40 1.53
N ASN A 6 -2.52 16.06 2.49
CA ASN A 6 -2.30 14.93 3.37
C ASN A 6 -3.38 13.89 3.12
N TYR A 7 -2.94 12.69 2.80
CA TYR A 7 -3.83 11.55 2.67
C TYR A 7 -3.85 10.78 3.96
N LYS A 8 -5.04 10.33 4.35
CA LYS A 8 -5.17 9.42 5.49
C LYS A 8 -4.91 8.01 4.99
N VAL A 9 -4.15 7.26 5.75
CA VAL A 9 -3.79 5.88 5.39
C VAL A 9 -4.47 4.93 6.35
N PHE A 10 -5.25 4.02 5.80
CA PHE A 10 -5.95 2.99 6.55
C PHE A 10 -5.39 1.62 6.16
N PHE A 11 -5.50 0.68 7.07
CA PHE A 11 -5.04 -0.69 6.86
C PHE A 11 -6.21 -1.63 7.00
N LYS A 12 -6.39 -2.54 6.04
CA LYS A 12 -7.32 -3.64 6.26
C LYS A 12 -6.84 -4.48 7.44
N PRO A 13 -7.75 -5.03 8.25
CA PRO A 13 -7.35 -5.83 9.42
C PRO A 13 -6.38 -6.96 9.10
N VAL A 14 -6.51 -7.62 7.95
CA VAL A 14 -5.62 -8.70 7.54
C VAL A 14 -4.18 -8.24 7.39
N VAL A 15 -3.95 -7.00 7.03
CA VAL A 15 -2.60 -6.45 6.92
C VAL A 15 -1.94 -6.41 8.29
N ILE A 16 -2.68 -5.98 9.31
CA ILE A 16 -2.17 -5.89 10.67
C ILE A 16 -2.02 -7.28 11.30
N SER A 17 -3.03 -8.15 11.12
CA SER A 17 -3.04 -9.46 11.75
C SER A 17 -2.06 -10.44 11.10
N ASP A 18 -1.87 -10.36 9.80
CA ASP A 18 -1.08 -11.35 9.04
C ASP A 18 0.21 -10.75 8.47
N ASP A 19 0.08 -9.71 7.65
CA ASP A 19 1.24 -9.21 6.90
C ASP A 19 2.32 -8.64 7.78
N LEU A 20 1.96 -7.77 8.71
CA LEU A 20 2.96 -7.12 9.56
C LEU A 20 3.65 -8.08 10.52
N LYS A 21 3.02 -9.21 10.83
CA LYS A 21 3.62 -10.20 11.73
C LYS A 21 4.80 -10.93 11.13
N ILE A 22 4.81 -11.10 9.81
CA ILE A 22 5.87 -11.86 9.14
C ILE A 22 6.97 -10.97 8.58
N ILE A 23 6.85 -9.66 8.74
CA ILE A 23 7.84 -8.71 8.25
C ILE A 23 8.81 -8.37 9.38
N GLY A 24 10.10 -8.44 9.12
CA GLY A 24 11.13 -8.12 10.10
C GLY A 24 11.10 -6.65 10.51
N LYS A 25 11.70 -6.37 11.65
CA LYS A 25 11.65 -5.02 12.25
C LYS A 25 12.20 -3.94 11.34
N LYS A 26 13.35 -4.19 10.70
CA LYS A 26 13.99 -3.20 9.83
C LYS A 26 13.14 -2.92 8.60
N ASP A 27 12.56 -3.95 8.01
CA ASP A 27 11.69 -3.78 6.86
C ASP A 27 10.41 -3.04 7.23
N LYS A 28 9.86 -3.30 8.41
CA LYS A 28 8.70 -2.55 8.91
C LYS A 28 9.01 -1.06 9.05
N GLU A 29 10.19 -0.72 9.56
CA GLU A 29 10.61 0.67 9.69
C GLU A 29 10.71 1.35 8.33
N ASN A 30 11.28 0.67 7.34
CA ASN A 30 11.39 1.20 6.00
C ASN A 30 10.02 1.37 5.34
N ILE A 31 9.14 0.42 5.56
CA ILE A 31 7.77 0.48 5.05
C ILE A 31 7.04 1.67 5.68
N LYS A 32 7.16 1.85 6.99
CA LYS A 32 6.54 2.97 7.68
C LYS A 32 7.06 4.31 7.15
N LYS A 33 8.37 4.42 6.96
CA LYS A 33 8.96 5.64 6.40
C LYS A 33 8.42 5.95 5.01
N SER A 34 8.27 4.92 4.18
CA SER A 34 7.75 5.09 2.83
C SER A 34 6.27 5.50 2.84
N ILE A 35 5.48 4.92 3.72
CA ILE A 35 4.08 5.31 3.87
C ILE A 35 3.99 6.78 4.26
N ASP A 36 4.76 7.19 5.27
CA ASP A 36 4.74 8.56 5.75
C ASP A 36 5.24 9.57 4.71
N ALA A 37 6.30 9.22 3.99
CA ALA A 37 6.91 10.13 3.02
C ALA A 37 6.19 10.16 1.68
N LYS A 38 5.53 9.09 1.29
CA LYS A 38 4.97 8.93 -0.05
C LYS A 38 3.46 8.80 -0.10
N LEU A 39 2.90 7.86 0.64
CA LEU A 39 1.44 7.64 0.58
C LEU A 39 0.65 8.76 1.24
N LYS A 40 1.16 9.32 2.31
CA LYS A 40 0.48 10.44 2.97
C LYS A 40 0.61 11.75 2.20
N TYR A 41 1.59 11.84 1.32
CA TYR A 41 1.87 13.06 0.58
C TYR A 41 1.31 13.03 -0.85
N ARG A 42 1.83 12.16 -1.69
CA ARG A 42 1.43 12.06 -3.10
C ARG A 42 1.35 10.60 -3.52
N PRO A 43 0.32 9.86 -3.07
CA PRO A 43 0.20 8.44 -3.42
C PRO A 43 0.08 8.21 -4.93
N ASP A 44 -0.53 9.14 -5.65
CA ASP A 44 -0.64 9.07 -7.11
C ASP A 44 0.72 9.16 -7.80
N LEU A 45 1.61 9.99 -7.29
CA LEU A 45 2.91 10.24 -7.88
C LEU A 45 3.90 9.08 -7.66
N TYR A 46 3.85 8.47 -6.48
CA TYR A 46 4.84 7.49 -6.05
C TYR A 46 4.42 6.04 -6.26
N SER A 47 3.26 5.81 -6.85
CA SER A 47 2.75 4.46 -7.07
C SER A 47 2.33 4.25 -8.51
N LEU A 48 2.15 2.97 -8.88
CA LEU A 48 1.72 2.58 -10.21
C LEU A 48 0.46 1.73 -10.11
N PRO A 49 -0.47 1.86 -11.06
CA PRO A 49 -1.64 1.01 -11.06
C PRO A 49 -1.27 -0.44 -11.38
N LEU A 50 -2.05 -1.37 -10.87
CA LEU A 50 -1.91 -2.77 -11.21
C LEU A 50 -2.61 -3.06 -12.54
N ARG A 51 -2.29 -4.21 -13.12
CA ARG A 51 -2.95 -4.69 -14.32
C ARG A 51 -4.31 -5.27 -14.01
N ARG A 52 -5.19 -5.28 -15.00
CA ARG A 52 -6.48 -5.93 -14.86
C ARG A 52 -6.33 -7.38 -14.41
N PRO A 53 -7.26 -7.88 -13.59
CA PRO A 53 -8.47 -7.24 -13.10
C PRO A 53 -8.28 -6.35 -11.86
N LEU A 54 -7.04 -6.06 -11.47
CA LEU A 54 -6.70 -5.30 -10.27
C LEU A 54 -6.41 -3.82 -10.56
N ALA A 55 -6.93 -3.29 -11.67
CA ALA A 55 -6.58 -1.94 -12.13
C ALA A 55 -6.99 -0.81 -11.20
N ASN A 56 -7.93 -1.02 -10.28
CA ASN A 56 -8.31 -0.01 -9.26
C ASN A 56 -7.38 -0.01 -8.06
N TYR A 57 -6.41 -0.90 -8.03
CA TYR A 57 -5.42 -0.93 -6.96
C TYR A 57 -4.10 -0.42 -7.49
N ARG A 58 -3.28 0.07 -6.59
CA ARG A 58 -1.97 0.62 -6.93
C ARG A 58 -0.90 -0.04 -6.07
N LYS A 59 0.33 0.01 -6.54
CA LYS A 59 1.47 -0.56 -5.81
C LYS A 59 2.52 0.49 -5.52
N LEU A 60 3.05 0.45 -4.31
CA LEU A 60 4.22 1.19 -3.90
C LEU A 60 5.34 0.19 -3.62
N ARG A 61 6.48 0.41 -4.22
CA ARG A 61 7.64 -0.44 -4.08
C ARG A 61 8.49 0.03 -2.90
N VAL A 62 8.78 -0.86 -1.96
CA VAL A 62 9.68 -0.57 -0.83
C VAL A 62 10.67 -1.71 -0.73
N GLY A 63 11.84 -1.57 -1.35
CA GLY A 63 12.81 -2.64 -1.42
C GLY A 63 12.24 -3.89 -2.05
N LYS A 64 12.29 -5.00 -1.33
CA LYS A 64 11.72 -6.27 -1.79
C LYS A 64 10.23 -6.41 -1.49
N TYR A 65 9.64 -5.43 -0.83
CA TYR A 65 8.23 -5.46 -0.46
C TYR A 65 7.40 -4.61 -1.39
N ARG A 66 6.12 -4.97 -1.46
CA ARG A 66 5.14 -4.20 -2.23
C ARG A 66 3.96 -3.88 -1.32
N ILE A 67 3.57 -2.62 -1.33
CA ILE A 67 2.38 -2.15 -0.63
C ILE A 67 1.29 -2.00 -1.68
N ILE A 68 0.21 -2.77 -1.54
CA ILE A 68 -0.93 -2.67 -2.44
C ILE A 68 -2.03 -1.93 -1.73
N PHE A 69 -2.56 -0.90 -2.39
CA PHE A 69 -3.56 -0.06 -1.78
C PHE A 69 -4.58 0.43 -2.81
N LYS A 70 -5.73 0.82 -2.32
CA LYS A 70 -6.76 1.47 -3.11
C LYS A 70 -6.70 2.96 -2.82
N LEU A 71 -6.63 3.76 -3.87
CA LEU A 71 -6.55 5.22 -3.74
C LEU A 71 -7.93 5.83 -3.92
N ASP A 72 -8.33 6.65 -2.96
CA ASP A 72 -9.55 7.45 -3.01
C ASP A 72 -9.14 8.91 -3.01
N GLU A 73 -9.00 9.47 -4.20
CA GLU A 73 -8.55 10.85 -4.34
C GLU A 73 -9.60 11.85 -3.86
N LYS A 74 -10.85 11.53 -4.01
CA LYS A 74 -11.95 12.40 -3.58
C LYS A 74 -11.93 12.63 -2.08
N ASN A 75 -11.70 11.56 -1.31
CA ASN A 75 -11.69 11.62 0.14
C ASN A 75 -10.28 11.74 0.72
N LYS A 76 -9.27 11.85 -0.13
CA LYS A 76 -7.87 11.93 0.28
C LYS A 76 -7.50 10.78 1.21
N ALA A 77 -7.75 9.57 0.76
CA ALA A 77 -7.54 8.37 1.56
C ALA A 77 -6.85 7.26 0.75
N CYS A 78 -6.04 6.47 1.43
CA CYS A 78 -5.43 5.25 0.92
C CYS A 78 -5.85 4.10 1.83
N LEU A 79 -6.38 3.03 1.25
CA LEU A 79 -6.67 1.81 2.00
C LEU A 79 -5.66 0.74 1.60
N ILE A 80 -4.75 0.41 2.50
CA ILE A 80 -3.76 -0.64 2.27
C ILE A 80 -4.43 -2.01 2.43
N VAL A 81 -4.32 -2.84 1.40
CA VAL A 81 -4.94 -4.17 1.37
C VAL A 81 -3.91 -5.29 1.45
N GLY A 82 -2.63 -4.99 1.28
CA GLY A 82 -1.59 -6.00 1.42
C GLY A 82 -0.20 -5.40 1.47
N ILE A 83 0.67 -6.01 2.28
CA ILE A 83 2.08 -5.68 2.35
C ILE A 83 2.82 -7.02 2.41
N ARG A 84 3.42 -7.41 1.28
CA ARG A 84 4.10 -8.68 1.18
C ARG A 84 5.37 -8.57 0.34
N HIS A 85 6.21 -9.58 0.44
CA HIS A 85 7.37 -9.71 -0.42
C HIS A 85 6.91 -9.77 -1.88
N ARG A 86 7.71 -9.21 -2.78
CA ARG A 86 7.40 -9.15 -4.22
C ARG A 86 7.06 -10.50 -4.83
N ASP A 87 7.61 -11.59 -4.28
CA ASP A 87 7.38 -12.93 -4.81
C ASP A 87 6.01 -13.50 -4.45
N ASN A 88 5.36 -12.94 -3.42
CA ASN A 88 4.11 -13.50 -2.89
C ASN A 88 2.91 -12.57 -3.04
N ILE A 89 3.16 -11.27 -3.22
CA ILE A 89 2.11 -10.25 -3.09
C ILE A 89 0.95 -10.46 -4.05
N TYR A 90 1.23 -10.76 -5.31
CA TYR A 90 0.17 -10.78 -6.32
C TYR A 90 -0.76 -11.98 -6.17
N SER A 91 -0.23 -13.14 -5.80
CA SER A 91 -1.07 -14.30 -5.51
C SER A 91 -1.94 -14.06 -4.27
N GLU A 92 -1.36 -13.43 -3.26
CA GLU A 92 -2.10 -13.14 -2.04
C GLU A 92 -3.20 -12.10 -2.26
N ILE A 93 -2.91 -11.03 -3.02
CA ILE A 93 -3.90 -9.99 -3.30
C ILE A 93 -5.06 -10.55 -4.12
N GLY A 94 -4.78 -11.42 -5.08
CA GLY A 94 -5.84 -12.07 -5.84
C GLY A 94 -6.83 -12.79 -4.95
N LYS A 95 -6.35 -13.47 -3.92
CA LYS A 95 -7.21 -14.16 -2.96
C LYS A 95 -8.06 -13.19 -2.12
N ARG A 96 -7.54 -12.01 -1.83
CA ARG A 96 -8.21 -11.05 -0.96
C ARG A 96 -9.27 -10.21 -1.66
N VAL A 97 -9.04 -9.84 -2.92
CA VAL A 97 -9.87 -8.85 -3.62
C VAL A 97 -10.65 -9.42 -4.80
N ILE A 98 -10.27 -10.57 -5.32
CA ILE A 98 -10.99 -11.24 -6.38
C ILE A 98 -11.65 -12.48 -5.78
N LYS A 99 -12.97 -12.46 -5.77
CA LYS A 99 -13.73 -13.58 -5.22
C LYS A 99 -14.63 -14.18 -6.28
#